data_43b54051e19d2185519625cee4ca8fe0
#
_entry.id   43b54051e19d2185519625cee4ca8fe0
#
_cell.length_a   1.000
_cell.length_b   1.000
_cell.length_c   1.000
_cell.angle_alpha   90.00
_cell.angle_beta   90.00
_cell.angle_gamma   90.00
#
_symmetry.space_group_name_H-M   'P 1'
#
loop_
_entity.id
_entity.type
_entity.pdbx_description
1 polymer ?
#
loop_
_entity_poly.entity_id
_entity_poly.type
_entity_poly.pdbx_seq_one_letter_code
_entity_poly.pdbx_strand_id
1 'polypeptide(L)'
;MDVKAVKNDVVPMRIAMQQRVLSTLDEGTRNLVSRIEAWKPTETAIIICDMWDKHWCDDATARVAEMAPEMNKVLTIARAKGVKIVHAPSDCMGYYANHPGRKEALKYKDQKIAALANGDKLPSEANAPWPVDQSDEGCENADCKPHRAWTKQIDALTITDQDLISDSGAEIGAYFKKKGVKNVILMGVHTNMCVIGRTFGLRAMMRMGMNVVLMRDMTDLMYNSKMLPYVNHFTGLDLMVDYIETYVCPSILSTDFTGGKQFRFKGDTRPRIAFVTAESEYRANQRLPEFAHELALKHNIRCDFALGIPIMTDAKKDATPEVKAEYAAYGMPIDNEGKITVSPTRHNIENLQILSDANMAVFFVRRRALEPEKMAMIKDYVAGGRPILGIRTASHAFDANANVPREGGGIEAAKENASEFLDQWKDFDKDVLGGNYQGHYGHLNTGTEVFICPGMESHPLLKGVEPNFNSPNWLYKNRPLRSDKIQVLLLGSNPGVPDEPVMWLNGKNVIYTSLGHWDDWKIESFRNLMWNAVDYLLHLK
;
A
#
# COMPACT_ATOMS: atom_id res chain seq x y z
N MET A 1 -0.49 -12.57 -53.51
CA MET A 1 0.15 -12.83 -52.20
C MET A 1 -0.42 -11.82 -51.24
N ASP A 2 -1.41 -12.25 -50.46
CA ASP A 2 -2.05 -11.40 -49.44
C ASP A 2 -1.09 -11.23 -48.26
N VAL A 3 -0.60 -10.00 -48.09
CA VAL A 3 0.13 -9.60 -46.91
C VAL A 3 -0.90 -9.52 -45.78
N LYS A 4 -1.04 -10.59 -44.98
CA LYS A 4 -1.78 -10.55 -43.70
C LYS A 4 -1.14 -9.46 -42.87
N ALA A 5 -1.91 -8.39 -42.61
CA ALA A 5 -1.56 -7.36 -41.65
C ALA A 5 -1.27 -8.05 -40.30
N VAL A 6 -0.03 -7.97 -39.85
CA VAL A 6 0.37 -8.37 -38.49
C VAL A 6 -0.43 -7.44 -37.57
N LYS A 7 -1.44 -7.98 -36.90
CA LYS A 7 -2.06 -7.28 -35.77
C LYS A 7 -0.93 -7.05 -34.75
N ASN A 8 -0.50 -5.81 -34.64
CA ASN A 8 0.33 -5.40 -33.50
C ASN A 8 -0.52 -5.62 -32.25
N ASP A 9 -0.35 -6.75 -31.59
CA ASP A 9 -0.98 -7.00 -30.29
C ASP A 9 -0.45 -5.94 -29.30
N VAL A 10 -1.34 -5.03 -28.92
CA VAL A 10 -1.01 -3.97 -27.94
C VAL A 10 -0.70 -4.66 -26.61
N VAL A 11 0.56 -4.55 -26.16
CA VAL A 11 1.00 -5.13 -24.88
C VAL A 11 0.19 -4.50 -23.73
N PRO A 12 -0.51 -5.29 -22.93
CA PRO A 12 -1.25 -4.79 -21.78
C PRO A 12 -0.30 -4.12 -20.77
N MET A 13 -0.78 -3.06 -20.13
CA MET A 13 -0.10 -2.43 -19.00
C MET A 13 -0.33 -3.27 -17.75
N ARG A 14 0.72 -3.51 -17.00
CA ARG A 14 0.65 -4.09 -15.67
C ARG A 14 0.29 -2.98 -14.68
N ILE A 15 -0.79 -3.13 -13.96
CA ILE A 15 -1.31 -2.17 -12.99
C ILE A 15 -1.32 -2.83 -11.62
N ALA A 16 -0.53 -2.31 -10.68
CA ALA A 16 -0.41 -2.82 -9.32
C ALA A 16 -1.28 -2.00 -8.37
N MET A 17 -2.47 -2.50 -8.10
CA MET A 17 -3.47 -1.83 -7.27
C MET A 17 -3.27 -2.13 -5.80
N GLN A 18 -3.54 -1.15 -4.96
CA GLN A 18 -3.67 -1.27 -3.51
C GLN A 18 -5.10 -0.95 -3.09
N GLN A 19 -5.65 -1.71 -2.16
CA GLN A 19 -7.02 -1.54 -1.66
C GLN A 19 -7.15 -2.00 -0.21
N ARG A 20 -8.09 -1.41 0.53
CA ARG A 20 -8.46 -1.84 1.89
C ARG A 20 -9.81 -2.56 1.84
N VAL A 21 -9.79 -3.86 2.07
CA VAL A 21 -10.96 -4.73 1.95
C VAL A 21 -11.45 -5.11 3.35
N LEU A 22 -12.77 -5.00 3.58
CA LEU A 22 -13.37 -5.39 4.86
C LEU A 22 -13.09 -6.87 5.14
N SER A 23 -12.61 -7.17 6.35
CA SER A 23 -12.43 -8.54 6.79
C SER A 23 -13.78 -9.21 7.09
N THR A 24 -13.94 -10.44 6.66
CA THR A 24 -15.08 -11.29 7.01
C THR A 24 -14.82 -12.12 8.27
N LEU A 25 -13.56 -12.18 8.72
CA LEU A 25 -13.12 -12.97 9.87
C LEU A 25 -12.99 -12.15 11.15
N ASP A 26 -12.88 -10.85 11.04
CA ASP A 26 -12.69 -9.93 12.18
C ASP A 26 -13.48 -8.65 11.89
N GLU A 27 -14.69 -8.58 12.44
CA GLU A 27 -15.66 -7.52 12.15
C GLU A 27 -15.10 -6.13 12.46
N GLY A 28 -15.29 -5.21 11.53
CA GLY A 28 -14.81 -3.84 11.65
C GLY A 28 -13.36 -3.62 11.22
N THR A 29 -12.60 -4.66 10.98
CA THR A 29 -11.20 -4.54 10.52
C THR A 29 -11.09 -4.62 9.00
N ARG A 30 -9.95 -4.18 8.47
CA ARG A 30 -9.67 -4.18 7.02
C ARG A 30 -8.33 -4.79 6.71
N ASN A 31 -8.28 -5.48 5.59
CA ASN A 31 -7.07 -6.05 5.04
C ASN A 31 -6.52 -5.12 3.95
N LEU A 32 -5.28 -4.72 4.07
CA LEU A 32 -4.57 -4.04 3.00
C LEU A 32 -4.07 -5.09 2.00
N VAL A 33 -4.53 -4.98 0.77
CA VAL A 33 -4.26 -5.98 -0.27
C VAL A 33 -3.69 -5.34 -1.52
N SER A 34 -2.86 -6.10 -2.23
CA SER A 34 -2.36 -5.76 -3.56
C SER A 34 -2.98 -6.71 -4.59
N ARG A 35 -3.43 -6.13 -5.70
CA ARG A 35 -3.96 -6.85 -6.85
C ARG A 35 -3.29 -6.36 -8.13
N ILE A 36 -2.92 -7.29 -9.00
CA ILE A 36 -2.32 -6.97 -10.29
C ILE A 36 -3.32 -7.24 -11.39
N GLU A 37 -3.55 -6.25 -12.24
CA GLU A 37 -4.38 -6.38 -13.42
C GLU A 37 -3.61 -6.02 -14.70
N ALA A 38 -4.02 -6.60 -15.80
CA ALA A 38 -3.51 -6.32 -17.14
C ALA A 38 -4.52 -5.44 -17.89
N TRP A 39 -4.22 -4.15 -18.03
CA TRP A 39 -5.09 -3.20 -18.71
C TRP A 39 -4.62 -2.91 -20.12
N LYS A 40 -5.54 -2.95 -21.09
CA LYS A 40 -5.24 -2.53 -22.46
C LYS A 40 -5.12 -1.01 -22.51
N PRO A 41 -4.00 -0.45 -22.98
CA PRO A 41 -3.83 1.00 -23.07
C PRO A 41 -4.94 1.70 -23.87
N THR A 42 -5.39 1.08 -24.95
CA THR A 42 -6.44 1.63 -25.81
C THR A 42 -7.83 1.67 -25.16
N GLU A 43 -8.06 0.87 -24.12
CA GLU A 43 -9.27 0.83 -23.30
C GLU A 43 -9.12 1.60 -21.98
N THR A 44 -8.01 2.34 -21.82
CA THR A 44 -7.67 3.08 -20.60
C THR A 44 -7.60 4.58 -20.86
N ALA A 45 -8.04 5.36 -19.88
CA ALA A 45 -7.91 6.82 -19.87
C ALA A 45 -7.31 7.32 -18.55
N ILE A 46 -6.59 8.44 -18.61
CA ILE A 46 -6.16 9.23 -17.46
C ILE A 46 -6.92 10.54 -17.45
N ILE A 47 -7.55 10.90 -16.32
CA ILE A 47 -8.16 12.21 -16.10
C ILE A 47 -7.25 13.01 -15.17
N ILE A 48 -6.86 14.21 -15.62
CA ILE A 48 -6.11 15.20 -14.85
C ILE A 48 -7.11 16.20 -14.29
N CYS A 49 -7.36 16.12 -12.98
CA CYS A 49 -8.35 16.95 -12.29
C CYS A 49 -7.70 18.24 -11.78
N ASP A 50 -8.25 19.37 -12.19
CA ASP A 50 -8.06 20.72 -11.63
C ASP A 50 -6.61 21.13 -11.32
N MET A 51 -5.66 20.72 -12.17
CA MET A 51 -4.26 21.14 -12.08
C MET A 51 -4.11 22.56 -12.64
N TRP A 52 -4.64 23.53 -11.91
CA TRP A 52 -4.70 24.94 -12.32
C TRP A 52 -3.34 25.64 -12.26
N ASP A 53 -3.21 26.71 -13.03
CA ASP A 53 -2.06 27.63 -13.04
C ASP A 53 -1.87 28.39 -11.73
N LYS A 54 -2.95 28.63 -10.98
CA LYS A 54 -2.97 29.26 -9.67
C LYS A 54 -4.19 28.82 -8.86
N HIS A 55 -4.02 28.71 -7.56
CA HIS A 55 -5.10 28.52 -6.58
C HIS A 55 -5.15 29.73 -5.63
N TRP A 56 -6.28 30.00 -4.97
CA TRP A 56 -6.38 31.05 -3.95
C TRP A 56 -5.53 30.75 -2.72
N CYS A 57 -5.21 29.48 -2.46
CA CYS A 57 -4.25 29.05 -1.45
C CYS A 57 -2.86 28.95 -2.09
N ASP A 58 -1.90 29.73 -1.60
CA ASP A 58 -0.55 29.79 -2.15
C ASP A 58 0.20 28.47 -1.97
N ASP A 59 -0.01 27.77 -0.81
CA ASP A 59 0.59 26.48 -0.55
C ASP A 59 0.08 25.40 -1.53
N ALA A 60 -1.21 25.40 -1.84
CA ALA A 60 -1.79 24.52 -2.85
C ALA A 60 -1.21 24.80 -4.23
N THR A 61 -1.04 26.09 -4.60
CA THR A 61 -0.39 26.50 -5.84
C THR A 61 1.04 25.96 -5.93
N ALA A 62 1.81 26.07 -4.83
CA ALA A 62 3.18 25.59 -4.78
C ALA A 62 3.26 24.06 -4.93
N ARG A 63 2.38 23.31 -4.25
CA ARG A 63 2.35 21.84 -4.34
C ARG A 63 1.92 21.35 -5.73
N VAL A 64 0.96 22.01 -6.37
CA VAL A 64 0.60 21.74 -7.77
C VAL A 64 1.80 21.94 -8.69
N ALA A 65 2.53 23.06 -8.54
CA ALA A 65 3.70 23.34 -9.34
C ALA A 65 4.84 22.33 -9.11
N GLU A 66 5.00 21.81 -7.90
CA GLU A 66 5.98 20.78 -7.58
C GLU A 66 5.63 19.42 -8.20
N MET A 67 4.35 19.04 -8.17
CA MET A 67 3.88 17.74 -8.65
C MET A 67 3.78 17.67 -10.19
N ALA A 68 3.44 18.77 -10.85
CA ALA A 68 3.12 18.79 -12.27
C ALA A 68 4.22 18.25 -13.20
N PRO A 69 5.53 18.50 -12.99
CA PRO A 69 6.57 17.92 -13.84
C PRO A 69 6.62 16.39 -13.80
N GLU A 70 6.45 15.79 -12.63
CA GLU A 70 6.42 14.32 -12.49
C GLU A 70 5.15 13.73 -13.09
N MET A 71 4.02 14.39 -12.90
CA MET A 71 2.76 14.04 -13.55
C MET A 71 2.89 14.08 -15.08
N ASN A 72 3.59 15.07 -15.64
CA ASN A 72 3.83 15.18 -17.09
C ASN A 72 4.68 14.02 -17.64
N LYS A 73 5.60 13.46 -16.85
CA LYS A 73 6.34 12.24 -17.24
C LYS A 73 5.38 11.05 -17.39
N VAL A 74 4.48 10.87 -16.44
CA VAL A 74 3.42 9.83 -16.51
C VAL A 74 2.61 9.99 -17.79
N LEU A 75 2.14 11.23 -18.08
CA LEU A 75 1.34 11.51 -19.27
C LEU A 75 2.09 11.22 -20.57
N THR A 76 3.37 11.55 -20.64
CA THR A 76 4.22 11.29 -21.81
C THR A 76 4.31 9.78 -22.10
N ILE A 77 4.56 8.98 -21.06
CA ILE A 77 4.64 7.52 -21.18
C ILE A 77 3.27 6.92 -21.52
N ALA A 78 2.22 7.39 -20.86
CA ALA A 78 0.85 6.92 -21.10
C ALA A 78 0.40 7.16 -22.53
N ARG A 79 0.66 8.36 -23.10
CA ARG A 79 0.38 8.68 -24.52
C ARG A 79 1.13 7.75 -25.45
N ALA A 80 2.41 7.52 -25.20
CA ALA A 80 3.23 6.63 -26.03
C ALA A 80 2.69 5.19 -26.06
N LYS A 81 2.01 4.76 -25.00
CA LYS A 81 1.33 3.45 -24.90
C LYS A 81 -0.07 3.45 -25.57
N GLY A 82 -0.64 4.60 -25.89
CA GLY A 82 -1.98 4.73 -26.47
C GLY A 82 -3.11 4.93 -25.45
N VAL A 83 -2.78 5.28 -24.22
CA VAL A 83 -3.74 5.70 -23.19
C VAL A 83 -4.35 7.04 -23.58
N LYS A 84 -5.66 7.19 -23.40
CA LYS A 84 -6.36 8.46 -23.66
C LYS A 84 -6.15 9.43 -22.51
N ILE A 85 -5.84 10.67 -22.83
CA ILE A 85 -5.62 11.73 -21.84
C ILE A 85 -6.79 12.70 -21.85
N VAL A 86 -7.29 13.05 -20.68
CA VAL A 86 -8.34 14.03 -20.46
C VAL A 86 -7.84 15.11 -19.50
N HIS A 87 -7.73 16.33 -19.96
CA HIS A 87 -7.45 17.48 -19.12
C HIS A 87 -8.77 18.11 -18.67
N ALA A 88 -8.95 18.18 -17.36
CA ALA A 88 -10.19 18.64 -16.75
C ALA A 88 -9.98 19.82 -15.77
N PRO A 89 -9.45 20.99 -16.26
CA PRO A 89 -9.31 22.18 -15.43
C PRO A 89 -10.67 22.88 -15.34
N SER A 90 -11.42 22.60 -14.29
CA SER A 90 -12.77 23.14 -14.09
C SER A 90 -12.80 24.66 -14.16
N ASP A 91 -13.89 25.19 -14.71
CA ASP A 91 -14.15 26.62 -14.88
C ASP A 91 -13.19 27.34 -15.85
N CYS A 92 -12.37 26.61 -16.61
CA CYS A 92 -11.41 27.16 -17.58
C CYS A 92 -11.78 26.90 -19.04
N MET A 93 -12.94 26.34 -19.34
CA MET A 93 -13.30 25.90 -20.69
C MET A 93 -13.30 27.02 -21.74
N GLY A 94 -13.56 28.26 -21.31
CA GLY A 94 -13.47 29.43 -22.20
C GLY A 94 -12.05 29.67 -22.77
N TYR A 95 -11.02 29.42 -21.98
CA TYR A 95 -9.63 29.51 -22.42
C TYR A 95 -9.31 28.51 -23.55
N TYR A 96 -9.92 27.32 -23.49
CA TYR A 96 -9.71 26.24 -24.45
C TYR A 96 -10.73 26.18 -25.58
N ALA A 97 -11.62 27.16 -25.73
CA ALA A 97 -12.73 27.12 -26.69
C ALA A 97 -12.29 26.79 -28.14
N ASN A 98 -11.10 27.24 -28.53
CA ASN A 98 -10.55 27.00 -29.86
C ASN A 98 -9.66 25.77 -29.98
N HIS A 99 -9.31 25.10 -28.86
CA HIS A 99 -8.46 23.91 -28.86
C HIS A 99 -9.18 22.72 -29.50
N PRO A 100 -8.50 21.88 -30.32
CA PRO A 100 -9.09 20.70 -30.95
C PRO A 100 -9.72 19.74 -29.92
N GLY A 101 -9.05 19.50 -28.80
CA GLY A 101 -9.56 18.63 -27.71
C GLY A 101 -10.84 19.13 -27.05
N ARG A 102 -11.04 20.46 -26.93
CA ARG A 102 -12.30 21.03 -26.44
C ARG A 102 -13.41 20.89 -27.49
N LYS A 103 -13.11 21.16 -28.74
CA LYS A 103 -14.05 20.99 -29.86
C LYS A 103 -14.47 19.51 -30.00
N GLU A 104 -13.54 18.59 -29.77
CA GLU A 104 -13.84 17.15 -29.79
C GLU A 104 -14.82 16.80 -28.64
N ALA A 105 -14.56 17.26 -27.41
CA ALA A 105 -15.41 16.98 -26.25
C ALA A 105 -16.87 17.38 -26.44
N LEU A 106 -17.11 18.53 -27.05
CA LEU A 106 -18.45 19.08 -27.33
C LEU A 106 -19.32 18.20 -28.25
N LYS A 107 -18.72 17.24 -28.98
CA LYS A 107 -19.45 16.32 -29.86
C LYS A 107 -20.15 15.19 -29.10
N TYR A 108 -19.79 14.95 -27.84
CA TYR A 108 -20.26 13.80 -27.09
C TYR A 108 -21.36 14.19 -26.10
N LYS A 109 -22.51 13.55 -26.24
CA LYS A 109 -23.68 13.75 -25.37
C LYS A 109 -24.38 12.42 -25.16
N ASP A 110 -24.73 12.11 -23.90
CA ASP A 110 -25.52 10.94 -23.52
C ASP A 110 -26.29 11.27 -22.23
N GLN A 111 -27.62 11.27 -22.29
CA GLN A 111 -28.48 11.64 -21.15
C GLN A 111 -28.34 10.68 -19.96
N LYS A 112 -28.14 9.37 -20.22
CA LYS A 112 -27.95 8.39 -19.15
C LYS A 112 -26.63 8.61 -18.44
N ILE A 113 -25.57 8.90 -19.18
CA ILE A 113 -24.25 9.25 -18.63
C ILE A 113 -24.35 10.56 -17.84
N ALA A 114 -25.06 11.55 -18.34
CA ALA A 114 -25.25 12.83 -17.63
C ALA A 114 -25.94 12.63 -16.26
N ALA A 115 -26.92 11.73 -16.17
CA ALA A 115 -27.56 11.38 -14.91
C ALA A 115 -26.60 10.68 -13.93
N LEU A 116 -25.72 9.80 -14.42
CA LEU A 116 -24.71 9.10 -13.61
C LEU A 116 -23.57 10.03 -13.17
N ALA A 117 -23.25 11.04 -13.97
CA ALA A 117 -22.25 12.06 -13.63
C ALA A 117 -22.67 12.88 -12.40
N ASN A 118 -23.96 13.21 -12.31
CA ASN A 118 -24.54 13.97 -11.21
C ASN A 118 -25.11 13.04 -10.15
N GLY A 119 -24.43 12.89 -9.04
CA GLY A 119 -24.86 12.03 -7.93
C GLY A 119 -24.02 12.26 -6.69
N ASP A 120 -24.56 11.80 -5.58
CA ASP A 120 -23.93 11.92 -4.27
C ASP A 120 -22.88 10.83 -4.01
N LYS A 121 -22.58 10.60 -2.72
CA LYS A 121 -21.70 9.53 -2.25
C LYS A 121 -22.13 8.16 -2.78
N LEU A 122 -21.16 7.27 -2.89
CA LEU A 122 -21.44 5.87 -3.23
C LEU A 122 -22.14 5.14 -2.07
N PRO A 123 -22.90 4.08 -2.32
CA PRO A 123 -23.50 3.29 -1.24
C PRO A 123 -22.50 2.78 -0.21
N SER A 124 -21.27 2.45 -0.64
CA SER A 124 -20.15 2.06 0.23
C SER A 124 -19.70 3.14 1.21
N GLU A 125 -20.04 4.40 0.96
CA GLU A 125 -19.70 5.55 1.79
C GLU A 125 -20.81 5.96 2.78
N ALA A 126 -21.96 5.27 2.82
CA ALA A 126 -23.15 5.70 3.56
C ALA A 126 -22.89 5.97 5.06
N ASN A 127 -22.06 5.13 5.70
CA ASN A 127 -21.67 5.24 7.11
C ASN A 127 -20.18 5.53 7.30
N ALA A 128 -19.49 5.94 6.24
CA ALA A 128 -18.05 6.16 6.28
C ALA A 128 -17.73 7.48 7.03
N PRO A 129 -16.87 7.44 8.07
CA PRO A 129 -16.40 8.65 8.72
C PRO A 129 -15.50 9.44 7.76
N TRP A 130 -15.77 10.74 7.61
CA TRP A 130 -14.92 11.60 6.79
C TRP A 130 -13.61 11.87 7.54
N PRO A 131 -12.44 11.67 6.91
CA PRO A 131 -11.19 11.57 7.66
C PRO A 131 -10.59 12.92 8.11
N VAL A 132 -10.95 14.03 7.48
CA VAL A 132 -10.37 15.35 7.76
C VAL A 132 -11.46 16.42 7.82
N ASP A 133 -11.36 17.35 8.75
CA ASP A 133 -12.20 18.53 8.78
C ASP A 133 -11.64 19.59 7.81
N GLN A 134 -12.47 19.99 6.87
CA GLN A 134 -12.17 20.99 5.85
C GLN A 134 -13.16 22.18 5.90
N SER A 135 -13.83 22.37 7.04
CA SER A 135 -14.86 23.42 7.21
C SER A 135 -14.29 24.84 7.13
N ASP A 136 -12.97 24.98 7.27
CA ASP A 136 -12.22 26.23 7.10
C ASP A 136 -11.63 26.40 5.68
N GLU A 137 -12.14 25.67 4.69
CA GLU A 137 -11.65 25.61 3.31
C GLU A 137 -10.24 24.96 3.16
N GLY A 138 -9.60 24.50 4.25
CA GLY A 138 -8.40 23.67 4.24
C GLY A 138 -7.09 24.36 3.89
N CYS A 139 -6.99 25.68 3.93
CA CYS A 139 -5.73 26.40 3.71
C CYS A 139 -5.03 26.69 5.04
N GLU A 140 -3.74 26.30 5.15
CA GLU A 140 -2.95 26.56 6.36
C GLU A 140 -2.55 28.05 6.51
N ASN A 141 -2.48 28.78 5.39
CA ASN A 141 -2.17 30.20 5.39
C ASN A 141 -3.43 31.04 5.62
N ALA A 142 -3.53 31.66 6.81
CA ALA A 142 -4.68 32.45 7.24
C ALA A 142 -4.90 33.73 6.39
N ASP A 143 -3.88 34.20 5.68
CA ASP A 143 -3.97 35.39 4.82
C ASP A 143 -4.65 35.10 3.49
N CYS A 144 -4.67 33.84 3.05
CA CYS A 144 -5.38 33.42 1.86
C CYS A 144 -6.89 33.46 2.06
N LYS A 145 -7.62 33.95 1.05
CA LYS A 145 -9.09 34.00 1.07
C LYS A 145 -9.64 33.31 -0.17
N PRO A 146 -10.70 32.50 -0.06
CA PRO A 146 -11.33 31.84 -1.19
C PRO A 146 -11.78 32.85 -2.26
N HIS A 147 -11.28 32.64 -3.48
CA HIS A 147 -11.70 33.37 -4.69
C HIS A 147 -11.27 32.58 -5.92
N ARG A 148 -11.82 32.90 -7.06
CA ARG A 148 -11.36 32.29 -8.32
C ARG A 148 -10.04 32.93 -8.74
N ALA A 149 -8.93 32.18 -8.59
CA ALA A 149 -7.59 32.63 -8.94
C ALA A 149 -7.09 32.07 -10.28
N TRP A 150 -7.64 30.94 -10.72
CA TRP A 150 -7.20 30.17 -11.89
C TRP A 150 -7.76 30.70 -13.20
N THR A 151 -6.97 30.55 -14.25
CA THR A 151 -7.35 30.93 -15.63
C THR A 151 -7.25 29.77 -16.61
N LYS A 152 -6.35 28.84 -16.37
CA LYS A 152 -6.06 27.68 -17.21
C LYS A 152 -5.42 26.56 -16.38
N GLN A 153 -5.10 25.44 -17.03
CA GLN A 153 -4.23 24.41 -16.46
C GLN A 153 -2.78 24.93 -16.40
N ILE A 154 -2.00 24.46 -15.42
CA ILE A 154 -0.58 24.80 -15.30
C ILE A 154 0.22 24.39 -16.55
N ASP A 155 1.11 25.26 -17.02
CA ASP A 155 1.87 25.07 -18.27
C ASP A 155 2.89 23.90 -18.21
N ALA A 156 3.26 23.44 -17.00
CA ALA A 156 4.12 22.29 -16.81
C ALA A 156 3.49 20.96 -17.30
N LEU A 157 2.18 20.94 -17.53
CA LEU A 157 1.47 19.81 -18.10
C LEU A 157 1.19 20.04 -19.59
N THR A 158 1.83 19.23 -20.42
CA THR A 158 1.66 19.30 -21.88
C THR A 158 0.26 18.84 -22.29
N ILE A 159 -0.44 19.66 -23.06
CA ILE A 159 -1.69 19.32 -23.73
C ILE A 159 -1.40 19.18 -25.23
N THR A 160 -1.80 18.06 -25.82
CA THR A 160 -1.66 17.81 -27.27
C THR A 160 -3.01 17.93 -27.97
N ASP A 161 -3.00 18.13 -29.29
CA ASP A 161 -4.24 18.22 -30.10
C ASP A 161 -5.10 16.95 -30.02
N GLN A 162 -4.54 15.82 -29.59
CA GLN A 162 -5.22 14.54 -29.46
C GLN A 162 -5.84 14.32 -28.07
N ASP A 163 -5.47 15.14 -27.09
CA ASP A 163 -5.99 15.04 -25.73
C ASP A 163 -7.39 15.66 -25.67
N LEU A 164 -8.27 15.09 -24.86
CA LEU A 164 -9.60 15.65 -24.61
C LEU A 164 -9.48 16.78 -23.57
N ILE A 165 -10.26 17.86 -23.74
CA ILE A 165 -10.38 18.92 -22.73
C ILE A 165 -11.85 19.10 -22.38
N SER A 166 -12.20 18.80 -21.13
CA SER A 166 -13.56 18.98 -20.62
C SER A 166 -13.59 18.94 -19.10
N ASP A 167 -14.43 19.77 -18.49
CA ASP A 167 -14.79 19.73 -17.07
C ASP A 167 -16.21 19.17 -16.85
N SER A 168 -16.78 18.56 -17.87
CA SER A 168 -18.11 17.93 -17.84
C SER A 168 -18.00 16.41 -17.81
N GLY A 169 -18.43 15.80 -16.69
CA GLY A 169 -18.51 14.35 -16.59
C GLY A 169 -19.45 13.71 -17.61
N ALA A 170 -20.48 14.44 -18.05
CA ALA A 170 -21.39 13.99 -19.12
C ALA A 170 -20.66 13.86 -20.45
N GLU A 171 -19.85 14.85 -20.84
CA GLU A 171 -19.06 14.82 -22.07
C GLU A 171 -17.97 13.75 -22.01
N ILE A 172 -17.21 13.71 -20.89
CA ILE A 172 -16.13 12.75 -20.69
C ILE A 172 -16.66 11.30 -20.69
N GLY A 173 -17.70 11.01 -19.94
CA GLY A 173 -18.29 9.68 -19.90
C GLY A 173 -18.90 9.24 -21.24
N ALA A 174 -19.57 10.16 -21.97
CA ALA A 174 -20.09 9.87 -23.30
C ALA A 174 -18.95 9.59 -24.31
N TYR A 175 -17.84 10.34 -24.21
CA TYR A 175 -16.63 10.08 -24.98
C TYR A 175 -16.05 8.70 -24.64
N PHE A 176 -15.91 8.36 -23.37
CA PHE A 176 -15.40 7.06 -22.93
C PHE A 176 -16.26 5.91 -23.47
N LYS A 177 -17.56 6.00 -23.32
CA LYS A 177 -18.49 5.02 -23.87
C LYS A 177 -18.31 4.84 -25.39
N LYS A 178 -18.21 5.93 -26.13
CA LYS A 178 -18.02 5.90 -27.60
C LYS A 178 -16.67 5.32 -28.02
N LYS A 179 -15.61 5.60 -27.24
CA LYS A 179 -14.24 5.15 -27.54
C LYS A 179 -13.89 3.78 -26.93
N GLY A 180 -14.81 3.14 -26.21
CA GLY A 180 -14.59 1.84 -25.61
C GLY A 180 -13.63 1.86 -24.43
N VAL A 181 -13.52 2.99 -23.69
CA VAL A 181 -12.76 3.08 -22.46
C VAL A 181 -13.49 2.29 -21.38
N LYS A 182 -12.72 1.50 -20.62
CA LYS A 182 -13.21 0.67 -19.52
C LYS A 182 -12.52 1.02 -18.20
N ASN A 183 -11.26 1.49 -18.29
CA ASN A 183 -10.39 1.71 -17.15
C ASN A 183 -10.05 3.22 -17.06
N VAL A 184 -10.17 3.77 -15.85
CA VAL A 184 -9.95 5.21 -15.61
C VAL A 184 -8.98 5.39 -14.45
N ILE A 185 -7.94 6.16 -14.68
CA ILE A 185 -6.99 6.60 -13.67
C ILE A 185 -7.26 8.08 -13.41
N LEU A 186 -7.52 8.45 -12.16
CA LEU A 186 -7.60 9.85 -11.75
C LEU A 186 -6.32 10.28 -11.04
N MET A 187 -5.88 11.50 -11.33
CA MET A 187 -4.82 12.22 -10.63
C MET A 187 -5.12 13.72 -10.64
N GLY A 188 -4.46 14.51 -9.81
CA GLY A 188 -4.68 15.95 -9.70
C GLY A 188 -5.21 16.38 -8.35
N VAL A 189 -5.91 17.51 -8.27
CA VAL A 189 -6.27 18.17 -7.01
C VAL A 189 -7.74 18.60 -6.95
N HIS A 190 -8.33 18.74 -5.78
CA HIS A 190 -7.82 18.23 -4.50
C HIS A 190 -8.55 16.94 -4.15
N THR A 191 -7.85 16.01 -3.52
CA THR A 191 -8.32 14.64 -3.26
C THR A 191 -9.66 14.59 -2.54
N ASN A 192 -9.81 15.43 -1.51
CA ASN A 192 -11.01 15.53 -0.67
C ASN A 192 -12.12 16.42 -1.24
N MET A 193 -11.92 17.03 -2.39
CA MET A 193 -12.88 17.91 -3.06
C MET A 193 -13.13 17.47 -4.51
N CYS A 194 -12.39 18.02 -5.44
CA CYS A 194 -12.60 17.87 -6.88
C CYS A 194 -12.35 16.43 -7.36
N VAL A 195 -11.24 15.82 -6.95
CA VAL A 195 -10.85 14.46 -7.38
C VAL A 195 -11.92 13.44 -7.02
N ILE A 196 -12.44 13.47 -5.80
CA ILE A 196 -13.48 12.54 -5.38
C ILE A 196 -14.88 12.95 -5.86
N GLY A 197 -15.18 14.27 -5.94
CA GLY A 197 -16.54 14.79 -6.00
C GLY A 197 -17.01 15.41 -7.31
N ARG A 198 -16.11 15.80 -8.25
CA ARG A 198 -16.52 16.37 -9.53
C ARG A 198 -17.36 15.40 -10.36
N THR A 199 -18.16 15.92 -11.30
CA THR A 199 -18.96 15.10 -12.22
C THR A 199 -18.13 14.13 -13.07
N PHE A 200 -16.82 14.32 -13.12
CA PHE A 200 -15.82 13.45 -13.73
C PHE A 200 -14.85 12.83 -12.69
N GLY A 201 -15.10 13.05 -11.40
CA GLY A 201 -14.29 12.53 -10.31
C GLY A 201 -14.50 11.05 -10.04
N LEU A 202 -13.82 10.53 -9.01
CA LEU A 202 -13.82 9.09 -8.68
C LEU A 202 -15.24 8.53 -8.53
N ARG A 203 -16.10 9.18 -7.74
CA ARG A 203 -17.49 8.73 -7.51
C ARG A 203 -18.30 8.66 -8.79
N ALA A 204 -18.16 9.67 -9.65
CA ALA A 204 -18.90 9.72 -10.92
C ALA A 204 -18.46 8.59 -11.87
N MET A 205 -17.15 8.36 -12.02
CA MET A 205 -16.62 7.29 -12.85
C MET A 205 -17.02 5.91 -12.33
N MET A 206 -17.05 5.72 -11.00
CA MET A 206 -17.57 4.48 -10.38
C MET A 206 -19.06 4.26 -10.69
N ARG A 207 -19.91 5.30 -10.58
CA ARG A 207 -21.33 5.22 -10.94
C ARG A 207 -21.56 4.90 -12.42
N MET A 208 -20.66 5.33 -13.29
CA MET A 208 -20.67 4.99 -14.72
C MET A 208 -20.23 3.55 -15.02
N GLY A 209 -19.81 2.79 -13.98
CA GLY A 209 -19.41 1.38 -14.13
C GLY A 209 -18.01 1.20 -14.70
N MET A 210 -17.14 2.22 -14.59
CA MET A 210 -15.74 2.13 -15.00
C MET A 210 -14.90 1.39 -13.94
N ASN A 211 -13.82 0.74 -14.36
CA ASN A 211 -12.75 0.32 -13.46
C ASN A 211 -11.93 1.56 -13.10
N VAL A 212 -12.05 2.04 -11.87
CA VAL A 212 -11.47 3.32 -11.44
C VAL A 212 -10.34 3.09 -10.45
N VAL A 213 -9.26 3.85 -10.60
CA VAL A 213 -8.18 3.91 -9.61
C VAL A 213 -7.73 5.35 -9.39
N LEU A 214 -7.30 5.66 -8.16
CA LEU A 214 -6.58 6.89 -7.83
C LEU A 214 -5.07 6.68 -8.00
N MET A 215 -4.36 7.58 -8.68
CA MET A 215 -2.90 7.63 -8.62
C MET A 215 -2.49 8.40 -7.35
N ARG A 216 -2.27 7.65 -6.24
CA ARG A 216 -2.18 8.20 -4.88
C ARG A 216 -0.98 9.09 -4.60
N ASP A 217 0.09 8.96 -5.37
CA ASP A 217 1.27 9.83 -5.27
C ASP A 217 1.23 11.02 -6.27
N MET A 218 0.15 11.16 -7.06
CA MET A 218 -0.10 12.27 -7.98
C MET A 218 -1.38 13.03 -7.61
N THR A 219 -1.55 13.30 -6.32
CA THR A 219 -2.68 14.06 -5.79
C THR A 219 -2.27 14.84 -4.54
N ASP A 220 -3.04 15.85 -4.19
CA ASP A 220 -2.92 16.64 -2.95
C ASP A 220 -4.31 16.98 -2.42
N LEU A 221 -4.43 17.32 -1.14
CA LEU A 221 -5.73 17.68 -0.54
C LEU A 221 -5.76 19.16 -0.09
N MET A 222 -6.94 19.64 0.23
CA MET A 222 -7.13 20.88 1.01
C MET A 222 -7.41 20.50 2.45
N TYR A 223 -6.42 20.70 3.32
CA TYR A 223 -6.52 20.39 4.75
C TYR A 223 -5.57 21.26 5.54
N ASN A 224 -6.09 21.89 6.58
CA ASN A 224 -5.35 22.67 7.55
C ASN A 224 -5.05 21.79 8.78
N SER A 225 -3.78 21.66 9.13
CA SER A 225 -3.32 20.85 10.28
C SER A 225 -3.86 21.31 11.64
N LYS A 226 -4.44 22.51 11.71
CA LYS A 226 -5.13 23.04 12.89
C LYS A 226 -6.56 22.56 13.03
N MET A 227 -7.07 21.82 12.05
CA MET A 227 -8.41 21.23 12.07
C MET A 227 -8.32 19.73 12.40
N LEU A 228 -9.44 19.13 12.80
CA LEU A 228 -9.47 17.68 13.09
C LEU A 228 -9.00 16.85 11.88
N PRO A 229 -8.19 15.83 12.09
CA PRO A 229 -7.73 15.22 13.34
C PRO A 229 -6.44 15.81 13.94
N TYR A 230 -6.06 17.03 13.61
CA TYR A 230 -4.88 17.77 14.11
C TYR A 230 -3.55 17.09 13.78
N VAL A 231 -3.43 16.59 12.57
CA VAL A 231 -2.24 15.91 12.07
C VAL A 231 -1.51 16.78 11.04
N ASN A 232 -0.29 16.40 10.66
CA ASN A 232 0.43 17.04 9.56
C ASN A 232 -0.39 16.97 8.26
N HIS A 233 -0.26 17.98 7.40
CA HIS A 233 -0.94 18.05 6.09
C HIS A 233 -0.85 16.74 5.29
N PHE A 234 0.36 16.19 5.19
CA PHE A 234 0.59 14.96 4.44
C PHE A 234 0.06 13.70 5.13
N THR A 235 -0.04 13.71 6.47
CA THR A 235 -0.80 12.66 7.18
C THR A 235 -2.29 12.77 6.85
N GLY A 236 -2.84 13.97 6.76
CA GLY A 236 -4.20 14.19 6.27
C GLY A 236 -4.43 13.64 4.87
N LEU A 237 -3.44 13.80 3.97
CA LEU A 237 -3.49 13.23 2.62
C LEU A 237 -3.50 11.69 2.66
N ASP A 238 -2.64 11.07 3.48
CA ASP A 238 -2.63 9.61 3.64
C ASP A 238 -3.99 9.09 4.17
N LEU A 239 -4.59 9.78 5.14
CA LEU A 239 -5.92 9.44 5.66
C LEU A 239 -7.02 9.53 4.58
N MET A 240 -6.92 10.51 3.69
CA MET A 240 -7.87 10.66 2.57
C MET A 240 -7.67 9.56 1.52
N VAL A 241 -6.43 9.16 1.26
CA VAL A 241 -6.12 8.00 0.39
C VAL A 241 -6.67 6.72 1.02
N ASP A 242 -6.46 6.51 2.33
CA ASP A 242 -7.01 5.36 3.08
C ASP A 242 -8.54 5.30 2.99
N TYR A 243 -9.21 6.46 3.07
CA TYR A 243 -10.66 6.56 2.88
C TYR A 243 -11.07 6.12 1.47
N ILE A 244 -10.36 6.59 0.44
CA ILE A 244 -10.66 6.25 -0.95
C ILE A 244 -10.44 4.75 -1.20
N GLU A 245 -9.32 4.18 -0.74
CA GLU A 245 -9.02 2.75 -0.84
C GLU A 245 -10.04 1.86 -0.13
N THR A 246 -10.66 2.41 0.92
CA THR A 246 -11.64 1.71 1.75
C THR A 246 -13.04 1.73 1.16
N TYR A 247 -13.47 2.89 0.65
CA TYR A 247 -14.88 3.13 0.38
C TYR A 247 -15.20 3.47 -1.08
N VAL A 248 -14.20 3.83 -1.88
CA VAL A 248 -14.44 4.34 -3.23
C VAL A 248 -13.81 3.44 -4.30
N CYS A 249 -12.49 3.34 -4.36
CA CYS A 249 -11.79 2.58 -5.39
C CYS A 249 -10.35 2.27 -4.96
N PRO A 250 -9.69 1.28 -5.60
CA PRO A 250 -8.27 1.05 -5.40
C PRO A 250 -7.40 2.26 -5.77
N SER A 251 -6.15 2.25 -5.32
CA SER A 251 -5.12 3.20 -5.73
C SER A 251 -3.95 2.52 -6.42
N ILE A 252 -3.19 3.31 -7.20
CA ILE A 252 -1.93 2.91 -7.86
C ILE A 252 -0.86 3.96 -7.59
N LEU A 253 0.36 3.68 -8.02
CA LEU A 253 1.47 4.62 -8.00
C LEU A 253 1.86 5.06 -9.42
N SER A 254 2.43 6.25 -9.53
CA SER A 254 3.03 6.75 -10.78
C SER A 254 4.13 5.83 -11.30
N THR A 255 4.77 5.09 -10.40
CA THR A 255 5.84 4.12 -10.73
C THR A 255 5.38 2.95 -11.59
N ASP A 256 4.08 2.66 -11.69
CA ASP A 256 3.54 1.70 -12.67
C ASP A 256 3.79 2.15 -14.12
N PHE A 257 4.00 3.45 -14.33
CA PHE A 257 4.33 4.05 -15.63
C PHE A 257 5.81 4.41 -15.74
N THR A 258 6.36 5.09 -14.73
CA THR A 258 7.69 5.68 -14.77
C THR A 258 8.79 4.77 -14.26
N GLY A 259 8.44 3.74 -13.49
CA GLY A 259 9.42 3.00 -12.70
C GLY A 259 10.06 3.88 -11.61
N GLY A 260 11.14 3.41 -11.02
CA GLY A 260 11.93 4.18 -10.06
C GLY A 260 11.22 4.48 -8.75
N LYS A 261 11.33 5.72 -8.28
CA LYS A 261 10.79 6.16 -6.98
C LYS A 261 9.43 6.82 -7.14
N GLN A 262 8.53 6.57 -6.19
CA GLN A 262 7.28 7.31 -6.09
C GLN A 262 7.54 8.79 -5.79
N PHE A 263 6.64 9.66 -6.28
CA PHE A 263 6.72 11.08 -5.98
C PHE A 263 6.50 11.35 -4.49
N ARG A 264 7.21 12.32 -3.98
CA ARG A 264 7.05 12.84 -2.61
C ARG A 264 7.27 14.34 -2.62
N PHE A 265 6.37 15.08 -2.00
CA PHE A 265 6.52 16.52 -1.79
C PHE A 265 7.75 16.83 -0.94
N LYS A 266 8.51 17.86 -1.31
CA LYS A 266 9.69 18.30 -0.53
C LYS A 266 9.32 18.73 0.89
N GLY A 267 8.12 19.27 1.07
CA GLY A 267 7.59 19.63 2.38
C GLY A 267 7.23 18.43 3.27
N ASP A 268 7.11 17.22 2.73
CA ASP A 268 6.89 16.01 3.52
C ASP A 268 8.20 15.50 4.11
N THR A 269 8.56 16.01 5.27
CA THR A 269 9.81 15.68 5.99
C THR A 269 9.62 14.58 7.04
N ARG A 270 8.44 13.95 7.12
CA ARG A 270 8.16 12.89 8.08
C ARG A 270 9.18 11.73 7.95
N PRO A 271 9.63 11.13 9.07
CA PRO A 271 10.33 9.85 8.99
C PRO A 271 9.49 8.82 8.23
N ARG A 272 10.15 7.97 7.44
CA ARG A 272 9.47 6.99 6.59
C ARG A 272 9.78 5.57 6.98
N ILE A 273 8.74 4.77 7.22
CA ILE A 273 8.85 3.33 7.43
C ILE A 273 8.32 2.59 6.20
N ALA A 274 9.13 1.66 5.69
CA ALA A 274 8.71 0.73 4.66
C ALA A 274 8.26 -0.58 5.32
N PHE A 275 6.97 -0.91 5.21
CA PHE A 275 6.41 -2.19 5.65
C PHE A 275 6.46 -3.19 4.50
N VAL A 276 7.35 -4.16 4.57
CA VAL A 276 7.42 -5.28 3.62
C VAL A 276 6.57 -6.41 4.18
N THR A 277 5.37 -6.55 3.63
CA THR A 277 4.32 -7.42 4.17
C THR A 277 3.92 -8.47 3.14
N ALA A 278 4.25 -9.71 3.39
CA ALA A 278 3.95 -10.83 2.47
C ALA A 278 3.71 -12.12 3.25
N GLU A 279 2.75 -12.06 4.17
CA GLU A 279 2.40 -13.10 5.10
C GLU A 279 0.88 -13.07 5.31
N SER A 280 0.23 -14.21 5.44
CA SER A 280 -1.22 -14.33 5.65
C SER A 280 -1.62 -15.16 6.86
N GLU A 281 -0.69 -15.99 7.39
CA GLU A 281 -0.98 -16.90 8.51
C GLU A 281 -1.30 -16.14 9.80
N TYR A 282 -0.62 -15.00 10.01
CA TYR A 282 -0.75 -14.16 11.22
C TYR A 282 -1.44 -12.82 10.95
N ARG A 283 -2.10 -12.68 9.80
CA ARG A 283 -2.86 -11.48 9.42
C ARG A 283 -2.02 -10.20 9.41
N ALA A 284 -0.77 -10.28 8.93
CA ALA A 284 0.12 -9.12 8.88
C ALA A 284 -0.46 -7.96 8.05
N ASN A 285 -1.18 -8.29 6.97
CA ASN A 285 -1.86 -7.33 6.10
C ASN A 285 -3.07 -6.62 6.75
N GLN A 286 -3.43 -7.01 7.98
CA GLN A 286 -4.46 -6.39 8.81
C GLN A 286 -3.83 -5.63 9.97
N ARG A 287 -2.94 -6.28 10.71
CA ARG A 287 -2.35 -5.72 11.94
C ARG A 287 -1.32 -4.63 11.67
N LEU A 288 -0.50 -4.78 10.63
CA LEU A 288 0.49 -3.74 10.31
C LEU A 288 -0.15 -2.44 9.79
N PRO A 289 -1.20 -2.43 8.94
CA PRO A 289 -1.91 -1.20 8.60
C PRO A 289 -2.57 -0.51 9.79
N GLU A 290 -3.12 -1.26 10.76
CA GLU A 290 -3.65 -0.69 12.02
C GLU A 290 -2.53 0.00 12.81
N PHE A 291 -1.39 -0.68 12.96
CA PHE A 291 -0.21 -0.12 13.62
C PHE A 291 0.35 1.11 12.89
N ALA A 292 0.46 1.04 11.57
CA ALA A 292 0.91 2.15 10.72
C ALA A 292 0.00 3.37 10.85
N HIS A 293 -1.31 3.17 10.92
CA HIS A 293 -2.28 4.24 11.15
C HIS A 293 -2.04 4.94 12.51
N GLU A 294 -1.79 4.17 13.56
CA GLU A 294 -1.41 4.75 14.85
C GLU A 294 -0.10 5.52 14.79
N LEU A 295 0.94 4.98 14.12
CA LEU A 295 2.23 5.65 13.90
C LEU A 295 2.06 7.00 13.19
N ALA A 296 1.22 7.04 12.17
CA ALA A 296 0.93 8.27 11.44
C ALA A 296 0.23 9.31 12.31
N LEU A 297 -0.80 8.91 13.06
CA LEU A 297 -1.58 9.83 13.88
C LEU A 297 -0.83 10.35 15.11
N LYS A 298 -0.11 9.48 15.81
CA LYS A 298 0.50 9.81 17.11
C LYS A 298 1.94 10.33 17.01
N HIS A 299 2.68 9.90 15.98
CA HIS A 299 4.13 10.15 15.86
C HIS A 299 4.52 10.84 14.57
N ASN A 300 3.55 11.22 13.74
CA ASN A 300 3.80 11.90 12.46
C ASN A 300 4.80 11.13 11.58
N ILE A 301 4.63 9.82 11.48
CA ILE A 301 5.46 8.92 10.68
C ILE A 301 4.72 8.57 9.39
N ARG A 302 5.40 8.63 8.26
CA ARG A 302 4.88 8.12 7.01
C ARG A 302 5.13 6.62 6.91
N CYS A 303 4.07 5.87 6.63
CA CYS A 303 4.11 4.41 6.49
C CYS A 303 3.69 4.01 5.08
N ASP A 304 4.62 3.43 4.33
CA ASP A 304 4.36 2.91 2.98
C ASP A 304 4.47 1.38 2.99
N PHE A 305 3.71 0.72 2.13
CA PHE A 305 3.62 -0.74 2.09
C PHE A 305 4.14 -1.32 0.79
N ALA A 306 5.00 -2.31 0.91
CA ALA A 306 5.33 -3.27 -0.14
C ALA A 306 4.58 -4.57 0.15
N LEU A 307 3.60 -4.89 -0.68
CA LEU A 307 2.62 -5.95 -0.42
C LEU A 307 2.85 -7.15 -1.32
N GLY A 308 3.01 -8.31 -0.69
CA GLY A 308 2.92 -9.60 -1.37
C GLY A 308 1.48 -10.08 -1.45
N ILE A 309 1.18 -10.88 -2.45
CA ILE A 309 -0.10 -11.58 -2.51
C ILE A 309 -0.15 -12.54 -1.30
N PRO A 310 -1.22 -12.51 -0.50
CA PRO A 310 -1.39 -13.43 0.63
C PRO A 310 -1.32 -14.87 0.15
N ILE A 311 -0.52 -15.72 0.83
CA ILE A 311 -0.54 -17.16 0.61
C ILE A 311 -1.41 -17.78 1.68
N MET A 312 -2.43 -18.51 1.28
CA MET A 312 -3.04 -19.47 2.19
C MET A 312 -2.14 -20.69 2.33
N THR A 313 -1.41 -20.76 3.40
CA THR A 313 -0.72 -22.01 3.78
C THR A 313 -1.68 -23.07 4.28
N ASP A 314 -2.84 -22.64 4.73
CA ASP A 314 -3.94 -23.46 5.23
C ASP A 314 -5.19 -23.38 4.35
N ALA A 315 -5.04 -23.28 3.03
CA ALA A 315 -6.13 -23.65 2.11
C ALA A 315 -6.42 -25.14 2.31
N LYS A 316 -6.86 -25.45 3.55
CA LYS A 316 -7.39 -26.76 3.87
C LYS A 316 -8.55 -26.99 2.93
N LYS A 317 -8.69 -28.22 2.43
CA LYS A 317 -9.87 -28.66 1.68
C LYS A 317 -11.19 -28.27 2.36
N ASP A 318 -11.14 -27.90 3.64
CA ASP A 318 -12.23 -27.60 4.55
C ASP A 318 -12.33 -26.13 5.00
N ALA A 319 -11.78 -25.17 4.22
CA ALA A 319 -11.96 -23.75 4.53
C ALA A 319 -13.44 -23.39 4.54
N THR A 320 -13.88 -22.69 5.59
CA THR A 320 -15.28 -22.24 5.69
C THR A 320 -15.63 -21.26 4.55
N PRO A 321 -16.92 -21.08 4.20
CA PRO A 321 -17.33 -20.11 3.20
C PRO A 321 -16.80 -18.70 3.46
N GLU A 322 -16.71 -18.29 4.73
CA GLU A 322 -16.22 -16.98 5.18
C GLU A 322 -14.73 -16.83 4.87
N VAL A 323 -13.93 -17.85 5.18
CA VAL A 323 -12.48 -17.88 4.85
C VAL A 323 -12.29 -17.82 3.34
N LYS A 324 -13.06 -18.57 2.57
CA LYS A 324 -13.00 -18.52 1.09
C LYS A 324 -13.37 -17.13 0.56
N ALA A 325 -14.41 -16.50 1.13
CA ALA A 325 -14.85 -15.16 0.73
C ALA A 325 -13.76 -14.11 1.01
N GLU A 326 -13.08 -14.20 2.17
CA GLU A 326 -11.98 -13.30 2.50
C GLU A 326 -10.81 -13.43 1.54
N TYR A 327 -10.42 -14.66 1.19
CA TYR A 327 -9.32 -14.88 0.23
C TYR A 327 -9.70 -14.49 -1.20
N ALA A 328 -10.97 -14.67 -1.58
CA ALA A 328 -11.47 -14.13 -2.85
C ALA A 328 -11.35 -12.60 -2.90
N ALA A 329 -11.65 -11.93 -1.78
CA ALA A 329 -11.49 -10.49 -1.64
C ALA A 329 -10.01 -10.04 -1.77
N TYR A 330 -9.04 -10.89 -1.44
CA TYR A 330 -7.62 -10.65 -1.71
C TYR A 330 -7.22 -10.82 -3.18
N GLY A 331 -8.16 -11.12 -4.06
CA GLY A 331 -7.88 -11.38 -5.48
C GLY A 331 -7.18 -12.71 -5.74
N MET A 332 -7.25 -13.65 -4.79
CA MET A 332 -6.74 -15.01 -5.01
C MET A 332 -7.66 -15.75 -5.98
N PRO A 333 -7.11 -16.42 -7.02
CA PRO A 333 -7.91 -17.16 -7.95
C PRO A 333 -8.61 -18.32 -7.25
N ILE A 334 -9.92 -18.39 -7.44
CA ILE A 334 -10.76 -19.50 -7.00
C ILE A 334 -11.10 -20.31 -8.26
N ASP A 335 -10.90 -21.63 -8.22
CA ASP A 335 -11.31 -22.49 -9.32
C ASP A 335 -12.85 -22.68 -9.36
N ASN A 336 -13.33 -23.34 -10.42
CA ASN A 336 -14.76 -23.59 -10.64
C ASN A 336 -15.40 -24.48 -9.54
N GLU A 337 -14.58 -25.11 -8.69
CA GLU A 337 -15.03 -25.92 -7.55
C GLU A 337 -14.99 -25.13 -6.23
N GLY A 338 -14.67 -23.83 -6.28
CA GLY A 338 -14.54 -22.97 -5.11
C GLY A 338 -13.26 -23.22 -4.29
N LYS A 339 -12.25 -23.88 -4.87
CA LYS A 339 -10.94 -24.04 -4.25
C LYS A 339 -10.06 -22.86 -4.58
N ILE A 340 -9.33 -22.39 -3.58
CA ILE A 340 -8.33 -21.37 -3.79
C ILE A 340 -7.13 -22.02 -4.50
N THR A 341 -6.88 -21.58 -5.72
CA THR A 341 -5.73 -22.03 -6.48
C THR A 341 -4.51 -21.18 -6.13
N VAL A 342 -3.35 -21.82 -6.08
CA VAL A 342 -2.10 -21.09 -5.86
C VAL A 342 -1.86 -20.20 -7.08
N SER A 343 -1.87 -18.88 -6.86
CA SER A 343 -1.55 -17.93 -7.91
C SER A 343 -0.08 -18.14 -8.36
N PRO A 344 0.21 -18.19 -9.66
CA PRO A 344 1.59 -18.19 -10.14
C PRO A 344 2.38 -16.92 -9.73
N THR A 345 1.69 -15.89 -9.28
CA THR A 345 2.28 -14.61 -8.83
C THR A 345 2.50 -14.53 -7.31
N ARG A 346 2.28 -15.60 -6.56
CA ARG A 346 2.40 -15.60 -5.10
C ARG A 346 3.79 -15.21 -4.57
N HIS A 347 4.85 -15.44 -5.36
CA HIS A 347 6.21 -15.03 -5.05
C HIS A 347 6.51 -13.58 -5.40
N ASN A 348 5.49 -12.75 -5.58
CA ASN A 348 5.65 -11.35 -5.89
C ASN A 348 5.40 -10.48 -4.65
N ILE A 349 6.23 -9.43 -4.49
CA ILE A 349 6.01 -8.32 -3.56
C ILE A 349 6.04 -7.05 -4.39
N GLU A 350 4.95 -6.31 -4.37
CA GLU A 350 4.83 -5.05 -5.11
C GLU A 350 5.35 -3.87 -4.30
N ASN A 351 5.79 -2.82 -4.99
CA ASN A 351 6.19 -1.56 -4.40
C ASN A 351 7.46 -1.61 -3.53
N LEU A 352 8.39 -2.55 -3.78
CA LEU A 352 9.65 -2.67 -3.02
C LEU A 352 10.58 -1.46 -3.19
N GLN A 353 10.39 -0.64 -4.22
CA GLN A 353 11.14 0.61 -4.42
C GLN A 353 11.01 1.60 -3.24
N ILE A 354 9.98 1.45 -2.38
CA ILE A 354 9.87 2.24 -1.14
C ILE A 354 11.06 2.08 -0.19
N LEU A 355 11.78 0.96 -0.29
CA LEU A 355 13.00 0.71 0.48
C LEU A 355 14.11 1.71 0.15
N SER A 356 14.11 2.31 -1.04
CA SER A 356 15.22 3.15 -1.51
C SER A 356 15.47 4.38 -0.64
N ASP A 357 14.43 4.97 -0.04
CA ASP A 357 14.47 6.18 0.79
C ASP A 357 13.78 6.02 2.16
N ALA A 358 13.44 4.77 2.54
CA ALA A 358 12.93 4.48 3.87
C ALA A 358 13.98 4.70 4.95
N ASN A 359 13.57 5.27 6.07
CA ASN A 359 14.40 5.45 7.25
C ASN A 359 14.53 4.15 8.05
N MET A 360 13.51 3.31 8.00
CA MET A 360 13.41 2.02 8.66
C MET A 360 12.57 1.06 7.81
N ALA A 361 12.85 -0.23 7.88
CA ALA A 361 12.01 -1.26 7.28
C ALA A 361 11.47 -2.23 8.32
N VAL A 362 10.21 -2.62 8.17
CA VAL A 362 9.57 -3.69 8.92
C VAL A 362 9.37 -4.87 7.97
N PHE A 363 9.89 -6.03 8.33
CA PHE A 363 9.71 -7.27 7.56
C PHE A 363 8.76 -8.20 8.28
N PHE A 364 7.60 -8.46 7.67
CA PHE A 364 6.70 -9.52 8.08
C PHE A 364 6.35 -10.33 6.82
N VAL A 365 7.28 -11.18 6.44
CA VAL A 365 7.29 -11.95 5.19
C VAL A 365 7.42 -13.42 5.51
N ARG A 366 6.77 -14.28 4.73
CA ARG A 366 6.85 -15.73 4.89
C ARG A 366 7.12 -16.41 3.56
N ARG A 367 8.27 -17.09 3.45
CA ARG A 367 8.66 -18.01 2.38
C ARG A 367 8.41 -17.49 0.97
N ARG A 368 9.08 -16.38 0.63
CA ARG A 368 9.02 -15.76 -0.70
C ARG A 368 10.33 -15.94 -1.46
N ALA A 369 10.22 -16.27 -2.75
CA ALA A 369 11.27 -16.06 -3.74
C ALA A 369 10.86 -14.87 -4.60
N LEU A 370 11.80 -14.08 -5.05
CA LEU A 370 11.50 -12.83 -5.77
C LEU A 370 12.27 -12.78 -7.09
N GLU A 371 11.79 -11.99 -8.02
CA GLU A 371 12.56 -11.60 -9.19
C GLU A 371 13.91 -11.01 -8.75
N PRO A 372 15.02 -11.27 -9.48
CA PRO A 372 16.36 -10.84 -9.07
C PRO A 372 16.45 -9.34 -8.74
N GLU A 373 15.83 -8.49 -9.54
CA GLU A 373 15.82 -7.03 -9.31
C GLU A 373 15.10 -6.65 -8.01
N LYS A 374 14.03 -7.36 -7.66
CA LYS A 374 13.29 -7.13 -6.42
C LYS A 374 14.08 -7.61 -5.20
N MET A 375 14.72 -8.77 -5.30
CA MET A 375 15.60 -9.26 -4.23
C MET A 375 16.82 -8.34 -4.05
N ALA A 376 17.36 -7.78 -5.14
CA ALA A 376 18.44 -6.80 -5.08
C ALA A 376 18.05 -5.55 -4.27
N MET A 377 16.83 -5.03 -4.40
CA MET A 377 16.36 -3.90 -3.60
C MET A 377 16.39 -4.18 -2.09
N ILE A 378 16.06 -5.41 -1.69
CA ILE A 378 16.13 -5.83 -0.28
C ILE A 378 17.59 -5.95 0.17
N LYS A 379 18.44 -6.59 -0.64
CA LYS A 379 19.88 -6.72 -0.36
C LYS A 379 20.56 -5.37 -0.24
N ASP A 380 20.26 -4.43 -1.12
CA ASP A 380 20.80 -3.06 -1.10
C ASP A 380 20.34 -2.30 0.16
N TYR A 381 19.08 -2.48 0.57
CA TYR A 381 18.58 -1.90 1.83
C TYR A 381 19.39 -2.40 3.02
N VAL A 382 19.60 -3.71 3.14
CA VAL A 382 20.36 -4.35 4.21
C VAL A 382 21.83 -3.95 4.17
N ALA A 383 22.46 -3.99 3.00
CA ALA A 383 23.86 -3.58 2.80
C ALA A 383 24.11 -2.13 3.19
N GLY A 384 23.11 -1.26 3.06
CA GLY A 384 23.13 0.12 3.54
C GLY A 384 23.15 0.26 5.07
N GLY A 385 23.08 -0.83 5.84
CA GLY A 385 23.10 -0.85 7.31
C GLY A 385 21.93 -0.10 7.94
N ARG A 386 20.81 0.01 7.23
CA ARG A 386 19.63 0.77 7.70
C ARG A 386 18.80 -0.04 8.70
N PRO A 387 18.03 0.65 9.60
CA PRO A 387 17.24 0.01 10.64
C PRO A 387 16.21 -1.03 10.14
N ILE A 388 16.15 -2.18 10.83
CA ILE A 388 15.25 -3.28 10.50
C ILE A 388 14.52 -3.76 11.76
N LEU A 389 13.20 -3.94 11.64
CA LEU A 389 12.38 -4.72 12.56
C LEU A 389 11.85 -5.96 11.85
N GLY A 390 12.33 -7.13 12.25
CA GLY A 390 11.80 -8.41 11.79
C GLY A 390 10.74 -8.94 12.75
N ILE A 391 9.58 -9.33 12.21
CA ILE A 391 8.47 -9.86 13.01
C ILE A 391 8.20 -11.30 12.59
N ARG A 392 8.16 -12.18 13.53
CA ARG A 392 7.73 -13.58 13.48
C ARG A 392 8.30 -14.35 12.27
N THR A 393 7.54 -14.49 11.19
CA THR A 393 7.95 -15.25 10.01
C THR A 393 9.08 -14.61 9.20
N ALA A 394 9.55 -13.42 9.59
CA ALA A 394 10.74 -12.82 9.01
C ALA A 394 11.98 -13.72 9.12
N SER A 395 12.04 -14.61 10.13
CA SER A 395 13.10 -15.62 10.27
C SER A 395 13.19 -16.60 9.10
N HIS A 396 12.12 -16.77 8.33
CA HIS A 396 12.11 -17.60 7.12
C HIS A 396 11.45 -16.86 5.95
N ALA A 397 11.70 -15.55 5.86
CA ALA A 397 11.07 -14.67 4.89
C ALA A 397 11.34 -15.10 3.44
N PHE A 398 12.59 -15.41 3.13
CA PHE A 398 13.04 -15.61 1.73
C PHE A 398 13.61 -17.00 1.47
N ASP A 399 13.21 -17.99 2.29
CA ASP A 399 13.49 -19.40 2.05
C ASP A 399 12.22 -20.13 1.59
N ALA A 400 11.90 -19.98 0.31
CA ALA A 400 10.68 -20.50 -0.28
C ALA A 400 10.64 -22.02 -0.40
N ASN A 401 11.80 -22.67 -0.40
CA ASN A 401 11.95 -24.11 -0.63
C ASN A 401 12.44 -24.88 0.61
N ALA A 402 12.39 -24.26 1.80
CA ALA A 402 12.86 -24.95 3.00
C ALA A 402 12.01 -26.17 3.33
N ASN A 403 12.69 -27.28 3.56
CA ASN A 403 12.11 -28.44 4.22
C ASN A 403 12.19 -28.21 5.74
N VAL A 404 11.07 -27.84 6.36
CA VAL A 404 11.03 -27.66 7.81
C VAL A 404 10.47 -28.92 8.45
N PRO A 405 11.19 -29.57 9.39
CA PRO A 405 10.66 -30.68 10.15
C PRO A 405 9.40 -30.24 10.93
N ARG A 406 8.31 -31.00 10.81
CA ARG A 406 7.10 -30.82 11.63
C ARG A 406 7.18 -31.67 12.88
N GLU A 407 6.65 -31.14 13.96
CA GLU A 407 6.34 -31.93 15.13
C GLU A 407 5.36 -33.06 14.76
N GLY A 408 5.67 -34.31 15.07
CA GLY A 408 4.90 -35.48 14.61
C GLY A 408 5.49 -36.20 13.40
N GLY A 409 6.71 -35.87 12.96
CA GLY A 409 7.50 -36.65 11.98
C GLY A 409 7.24 -36.33 10.51
N GLY A 410 6.52 -35.25 10.21
CA GLY A 410 6.35 -34.75 8.83
C GLY A 410 7.40 -33.69 8.47
N ILE A 411 7.65 -33.52 7.17
CA ILE A 411 8.38 -32.37 6.64
C ILE A 411 7.35 -31.42 6.03
N GLU A 412 7.32 -30.18 6.48
CA GLU A 412 6.65 -29.14 5.73
C GLU A 412 7.47 -28.86 4.47
N ALA A 413 7.16 -29.61 3.42
CA ALA A 413 7.63 -29.22 2.12
C ALA A 413 6.92 -27.89 1.80
N ALA A 414 7.67 -26.80 1.76
CA ALA A 414 7.26 -25.66 0.99
C ALA A 414 7.24 -26.12 -0.48
N LYS A 415 6.20 -26.86 -0.86
CA LYS A 415 5.98 -27.40 -2.22
C LYS A 415 5.64 -26.28 -3.20
N GLU A 416 6.25 -25.18 -3.00
CA GLU A 416 5.99 -24.03 -3.80
C GLU A 416 7.21 -23.91 -4.69
N ASN A 417 7.15 -24.61 -5.80
CA ASN A 417 8.14 -24.53 -6.87
C ASN A 417 8.37 -23.07 -7.25
N ALA A 418 9.20 -22.38 -6.44
CA ALA A 418 9.81 -21.16 -6.92
C ALA A 418 10.52 -21.56 -8.21
N SER A 419 10.18 -20.92 -9.34
CA SER A 419 10.86 -21.16 -10.58
C SER A 419 12.37 -20.91 -10.37
N GLU A 420 13.21 -21.63 -11.09
CA GLU A 420 14.67 -21.44 -11.06
C GLU A 420 15.13 -20.02 -11.41
N PHE A 421 14.22 -19.18 -11.95
CA PHE A 421 14.46 -17.78 -12.28
C PHE A 421 14.21 -16.81 -11.12
N LEU A 422 13.77 -17.29 -9.95
CA LEU A 422 13.51 -16.47 -8.78
C LEU A 422 14.62 -16.62 -7.75
N ASP A 423 15.08 -15.48 -7.23
CA ASP A 423 16.09 -15.41 -6.19
C ASP A 423 15.49 -15.67 -4.81
N GLN A 424 16.28 -16.32 -3.96
CA GLN A 424 16.01 -16.56 -2.55
C GLN A 424 17.16 -16.05 -1.69
N TRP A 425 16.87 -15.72 -0.44
CA TRP A 425 17.87 -15.45 0.58
C TRP A 425 17.64 -16.37 1.78
N LYS A 426 18.07 -17.64 1.62
CA LYS A 426 17.82 -18.72 2.59
C LYS A 426 18.37 -18.42 3.99
N ASP A 427 19.51 -17.76 4.03
CA ASP A 427 20.20 -17.40 5.28
C ASP A 427 19.83 -16.00 5.79
N PHE A 428 18.71 -15.40 5.35
CA PHE A 428 18.28 -14.06 5.81
C PHE A 428 18.18 -13.98 7.35
N ASP A 429 17.67 -15.01 7.99
CA ASP A 429 17.60 -15.09 9.45
C ASP A 429 18.98 -14.97 10.10
N LYS A 430 19.92 -15.78 9.64
CA LYS A 430 21.30 -15.79 10.14
C LYS A 430 22.06 -14.51 9.78
N ASP A 431 21.99 -14.11 8.50
CA ASP A 431 22.82 -13.05 7.96
C ASP A 431 22.38 -11.65 8.43
N VAL A 432 21.06 -11.46 8.64
CA VAL A 432 20.44 -10.18 8.96
C VAL A 432 19.92 -10.14 10.38
N LEU A 433 19.06 -11.11 10.75
CA LEU A 433 18.39 -11.09 12.05
C LEU A 433 19.27 -11.67 13.18
N GLY A 434 20.28 -12.46 12.83
CA GLY A 434 21.17 -13.14 13.78
C GLY A 434 20.52 -14.37 14.41
N GLY A 435 19.39 -14.81 13.86
CA GLY A 435 18.60 -15.93 14.35
C GLY A 435 19.06 -17.30 13.86
N ASN A 436 18.28 -18.33 14.18
CA ASN A 436 18.49 -19.71 13.77
C ASN A 436 17.17 -20.49 13.84
N TYR A 437 16.18 -20.03 13.08
CA TYR A 437 14.85 -20.65 13.12
C TYR A 437 14.86 -22.11 12.68
N GLN A 438 14.37 -23.00 13.56
CA GLN A 438 14.30 -24.44 13.35
C GLN A 438 12.88 -25.01 13.54
N GLY A 439 11.86 -24.20 13.29
CA GLY A 439 10.46 -24.59 13.55
C GLY A 439 9.98 -24.11 14.92
N HIS A 440 9.01 -24.81 15.48
CA HIS A 440 8.38 -24.48 16.78
C HIS A 440 8.13 -25.74 17.60
N TYR A 441 7.81 -25.57 18.89
CA TYR A 441 7.54 -26.66 19.79
C TYR A 441 6.11 -27.22 19.75
N GLY A 442 5.29 -26.77 18.81
CA GLY A 442 3.92 -27.20 18.62
C GLY A 442 2.88 -26.36 19.36
N HIS A 443 1.65 -26.80 19.25
CA HIS A 443 0.49 -26.08 19.75
C HIS A 443 0.26 -26.49 21.21
N LEU A 444 0.53 -25.59 22.14
CA LEU A 444 0.09 -25.73 23.52
C LEU A 444 -1.10 -24.80 23.75
N ASN A 445 -2.18 -25.34 24.31
CA ASN A 445 -3.39 -24.54 24.62
C ASN A 445 -3.12 -23.43 25.65
N THR A 446 -1.98 -23.50 26.35
CA THR A 446 -1.52 -22.52 27.34
C THR A 446 -0.81 -21.32 26.73
N GLY A 447 -0.46 -21.34 25.42
CA GLY A 447 0.40 -20.35 24.81
C GLY A 447 1.85 -20.43 25.28
N THR A 448 2.57 -19.30 25.16
CA THR A 448 3.96 -19.14 25.57
C THR A 448 4.05 -18.08 26.67
N GLU A 449 4.60 -18.44 27.82
CA GLU A 449 4.95 -17.46 28.85
C GLU A 449 6.16 -16.66 28.37
N VAL A 450 6.03 -15.36 28.30
CA VAL A 450 7.09 -14.43 27.86
C VAL A 450 7.56 -13.63 29.06
N PHE A 451 8.87 -13.54 29.26
CA PHE A 451 9.45 -12.79 30.38
C PHE A 451 10.72 -12.05 29.99
N ILE A 452 11.01 -11.00 30.74
CA ILE A 452 12.21 -10.18 30.52
C ILE A 452 13.46 -11.02 30.82
N CYS A 453 14.43 -10.98 29.90
CA CYS A 453 15.71 -11.63 30.11
C CYS A 453 16.42 -11.00 31.32
N PRO A 454 16.91 -11.78 32.29
CA PRO A 454 17.57 -11.25 33.47
C PRO A 454 18.68 -10.26 33.16
N GLY A 455 18.64 -9.10 33.81
CA GLY A 455 19.56 -7.98 33.59
C GLY A 455 19.17 -6.99 32.50
N MET A 456 18.02 -7.20 31.82
CA MET A 456 17.50 -6.32 30.77
C MET A 456 16.35 -5.42 31.22
N GLU A 457 15.96 -5.46 32.48
CA GLU A 457 14.76 -4.81 33.02
C GLU A 457 14.71 -3.29 32.77
N SER A 458 15.87 -2.64 32.71
CA SER A 458 16.01 -1.20 32.46
C SER A 458 16.25 -0.83 30.99
N HIS A 459 16.23 -1.81 30.08
CA HIS A 459 16.52 -1.55 28.68
C HIS A 459 15.40 -0.67 28.04
N PRO A 460 15.72 0.38 27.26
CA PRO A 460 14.72 1.30 26.70
C PRO A 460 13.61 0.62 25.87
N LEU A 461 13.93 -0.46 25.17
CA LEU A 461 12.96 -1.26 24.42
C LEU A 461 11.90 -1.94 25.29
N LEU A 462 12.12 -2.05 26.61
CA LEU A 462 11.21 -2.71 27.54
C LEU A 462 10.39 -1.70 28.38
N LYS A 463 10.43 -0.44 28.05
CA LYS A 463 9.64 0.60 28.74
C LYS A 463 8.14 0.28 28.62
N GLY A 464 7.45 0.17 29.76
CA GLY A 464 6.01 -0.13 29.81
C GLY A 464 5.65 -1.57 29.43
N VAL A 465 6.63 -2.46 29.43
CA VAL A 465 6.43 -3.90 29.22
C VAL A 465 6.38 -4.57 30.59
N GLU A 466 5.34 -5.37 30.82
CA GLU A 466 5.22 -6.16 32.05
C GLU A 466 6.38 -7.15 32.17
N PRO A 467 6.86 -7.45 33.41
CA PRO A 467 7.95 -8.39 33.63
C PRO A 467 7.71 -9.78 33.03
N ASN A 468 6.44 -10.18 32.96
CA ASN A 468 5.97 -11.37 32.27
C ASN A 468 4.57 -11.16 31.70
N PHE A 469 4.27 -11.84 30.58
CA PHE A 469 2.94 -11.89 29.96
C PHE A 469 2.80 -13.17 29.14
N ASN A 470 1.57 -13.56 28.81
CA ASN A 470 1.32 -14.75 28.01
C ASN A 470 1.00 -14.36 26.55
N SER A 471 1.79 -14.89 25.60
CA SER A 471 1.46 -14.87 24.17
C SER A 471 0.66 -16.12 23.83
N PRO A 472 -0.53 -16.02 23.21
CA PRO A 472 -1.36 -17.18 22.88
C PRO A 472 -0.81 -18.03 21.74
N ASN A 473 0.50 -18.06 21.56
CA ASN A 473 1.12 -18.61 20.36
C ASN A 473 2.27 -19.58 20.63
N TRP A 474 2.74 -20.19 19.55
CA TRP A 474 3.79 -21.21 19.57
C TRP A 474 5.16 -20.62 19.80
N LEU A 475 5.92 -21.27 20.67
CA LEU A 475 7.31 -20.93 20.92
C LEU A 475 8.18 -21.42 19.75
N TYR A 476 8.90 -20.49 19.10
CA TYR A 476 9.86 -20.82 18.05
C TYR A 476 11.16 -21.38 18.63
N LYS A 477 11.76 -22.34 17.92
CA LYS A 477 13.09 -22.87 18.18
C LYS A 477 14.12 -21.98 17.53
N ASN A 478 14.74 -21.09 18.29
CA ASN A 478 15.65 -20.07 17.78
C ASN A 478 17.13 -20.31 18.17
N ARG A 479 17.40 -21.25 19.09
CA ARG A 479 18.76 -21.53 19.55
C ARG A 479 19.49 -22.52 18.64
N PRO A 480 20.87 -22.42 18.55
CA PRO A 480 21.69 -21.30 19.03
C PRO A 480 21.57 -20.09 18.11
N LEU A 481 21.53 -18.87 18.66
CA LEU A 481 21.62 -17.63 17.87
C LEU A 481 22.94 -17.55 17.13
N ARG A 482 22.97 -16.88 15.99
CA ARG A 482 24.07 -16.96 15.00
C ARG A 482 24.94 -15.72 14.89
N SER A 483 24.75 -14.72 15.75
CA SER A 483 25.56 -13.50 15.79
C SER A 483 26.14 -13.31 17.19
N ASP A 484 27.36 -12.80 17.25
CA ASP A 484 28.07 -12.40 18.49
C ASP A 484 27.63 -11.02 19.01
N LYS A 485 26.80 -10.30 18.23
CA LYS A 485 26.28 -8.96 18.56
C LYS A 485 24.89 -8.99 19.19
N ILE A 486 24.39 -10.17 19.50
CA ILE A 486 23.02 -10.36 20.03
C ILE A 486 22.92 -9.93 21.49
N GLN A 487 21.92 -9.11 21.76
CA GLN A 487 21.41 -8.84 23.10
C GLN A 487 19.98 -9.36 23.19
N VAL A 488 19.80 -10.44 23.94
CA VAL A 488 18.47 -11.03 24.18
C VAL A 488 17.70 -10.16 25.17
N LEU A 489 16.50 -9.75 24.81
CA LEU A 489 15.63 -8.88 25.62
C LEU A 489 14.51 -9.65 26.30
N LEU A 490 13.91 -10.60 25.59
CA LEU A 490 12.81 -11.42 26.08
C LEU A 490 13.09 -12.90 25.82
N LEU A 491 12.69 -13.71 26.77
CA LEU A 491 12.65 -15.16 26.69
C LEU A 491 11.21 -15.65 26.68
N GLY A 492 10.97 -16.77 26.02
CA GLY A 492 9.71 -17.50 26.03
C GLY A 492 9.88 -18.87 26.61
N SER A 493 8.93 -19.31 27.43
CA SER A 493 8.93 -20.60 28.11
C SER A 493 7.65 -21.36 27.81
N ASN A 494 7.80 -22.68 27.64
CA ASN A 494 6.72 -23.64 27.58
C ASN A 494 7.06 -24.86 28.47
N PRO A 495 6.06 -25.51 29.09
CA PRO A 495 6.31 -26.66 29.92
C PRO A 495 7.06 -27.79 29.18
N GLY A 496 8.15 -28.25 29.77
CA GLY A 496 8.90 -29.42 29.29
C GLY A 496 9.84 -29.17 28.11
N VAL A 497 10.04 -27.92 27.71
CA VAL A 497 10.99 -27.55 26.67
C VAL A 497 11.93 -26.44 27.16
N PRO A 498 13.12 -26.27 26.57
CA PRO A 498 14.03 -25.17 26.92
C PRO A 498 13.44 -23.79 26.63
N ASP A 499 13.83 -22.81 27.45
CA ASP A 499 13.51 -21.40 27.15
C ASP A 499 14.21 -20.95 25.89
N GLU A 500 13.46 -20.20 25.05
CA GLU A 500 13.95 -19.70 23.78
C GLU A 500 13.96 -18.17 23.77
N PRO A 501 14.95 -17.53 23.10
CA PRO A 501 14.88 -16.11 22.83
C PRO A 501 13.67 -15.79 21.94
N VAL A 502 12.82 -14.87 22.37
CA VAL A 502 11.64 -14.43 21.58
C VAL A 502 11.74 -12.99 21.10
N MET A 503 12.67 -12.20 21.66
CA MET A 503 13.02 -10.88 21.16
C MET A 503 14.49 -10.58 21.44
N TRP A 504 15.17 -10.03 20.44
CA TRP A 504 16.57 -9.61 20.58
C TRP A 504 16.93 -8.44 19.68
N LEU A 505 18.01 -7.78 20.05
CA LEU A 505 18.70 -6.78 19.26
C LEU A 505 19.98 -7.40 18.66
N ASN A 506 20.17 -7.31 17.35
CA ASN A 506 21.39 -7.71 16.66
C ASN A 506 22.18 -6.46 16.24
N GLY A 507 23.26 -6.20 16.93
CA GLY A 507 23.97 -4.94 16.81
C GLY A 507 23.15 -3.76 17.36
N LYS A 508 23.05 -2.65 16.60
CA LYS A 508 22.35 -1.44 17.06
C LYS A 508 21.06 -1.15 16.28
N ASN A 509 20.90 -1.73 15.10
CA ASN A 509 19.91 -1.32 14.12
C ASN A 509 19.03 -2.46 13.60
N VAL A 510 19.16 -3.66 14.13
CA VAL A 510 18.28 -4.78 13.78
C VAL A 510 17.61 -5.34 15.03
N ILE A 511 16.31 -5.31 15.06
CA ILE A 511 15.48 -5.93 16.09
C ILE A 511 14.69 -7.06 15.44
N TYR A 512 14.65 -8.21 16.11
CA TYR A 512 13.77 -9.30 15.73
C TYR A 512 12.92 -9.76 16.92
N THR A 513 11.68 -10.12 16.63
CA THR A 513 10.81 -10.83 17.58
C THR A 513 10.10 -12.00 16.90
N SER A 514 10.07 -13.16 17.57
CA SER A 514 9.25 -14.30 17.15
C SER A 514 7.80 -14.22 17.65
N LEU A 515 7.46 -13.18 18.39
CA LEU A 515 6.08 -12.79 18.69
C LEU A 515 5.45 -12.13 17.45
N GLY A 516 4.16 -11.84 17.46
CA GLY A 516 3.47 -11.16 16.36
C GLY A 516 2.32 -11.98 15.77
N HIS A 517 1.76 -12.92 16.52
CA HIS A 517 0.46 -13.50 16.22
C HIS A 517 -0.64 -12.42 16.23
N TRP A 518 -1.73 -12.60 15.49
CA TRP A 518 -2.82 -11.62 15.45
C TRP A 518 -3.37 -11.24 16.82
N ASP A 519 -3.33 -12.17 17.81
CA ASP A 519 -3.76 -11.91 19.18
C ASP A 519 -2.70 -11.24 20.07
N ASP A 520 -1.41 -11.31 19.72
CA ASP A 520 -0.36 -10.57 20.43
C ASP A 520 -0.62 -9.06 20.36
N TRP A 521 -1.18 -8.58 19.25
CA TRP A 521 -1.52 -7.16 19.06
C TRP A 521 -2.63 -6.65 19.99
N LYS A 522 -3.34 -7.53 20.68
CA LYS A 522 -4.30 -7.20 21.75
C LYS A 522 -3.62 -7.04 23.12
N ILE A 523 -2.38 -7.49 23.25
CA ILE A 523 -1.59 -7.44 24.49
C ILE A 523 -0.87 -6.09 24.56
N GLU A 524 -1.09 -5.34 25.64
CA GLU A 524 -0.49 -4.01 25.81
C GLU A 524 1.05 -4.08 25.81
N SER A 525 1.65 -5.03 26.52
CA SER A 525 3.10 -5.24 26.54
C SER A 525 3.67 -5.46 25.13
N PHE A 526 3.00 -6.24 24.28
CA PHE A 526 3.44 -6.44 22.89
C PHE A 526 3.32 -5.15 22.07
N ARG A 527 2.23 -4.39 22.21
CA ARG A 527 2.11 -3.10 21.52
C ARG A 527 3.21 -2.13 21.97
N ASN A 528 3.47 -2.05 23.27
CA ASN A 528 4.57 -1.23 23.79
C ASN A 528 5.93 -1.65 23.22
N LEU A 529 6.19 -2.96 23.08
CA LEU A 529 7.40 -3.44 22.41
C LEU A 529 7.51 -2.95 20.96
N MET A 530 6.42 -3.00 20.20
CA MET A 530 6.43 -2.54 18.79
C MET A 530 6.67 -1.03 18.70
N TRP A 531 6.04 -0.24 19.58
CA TRP A 531 6.26 1.20 19.69
C TRP A 531 7.70 1.53 20.05
N ASN A 532 8.20 0.89 21.09
CA ASN A 532 9.57 1.11 21.56
C ASN A 532 10.60 0.70 20.49
N ALA A 533 10.32 -0.36 19.71
CA ALA A 533 11.19 -0.79 18.62
C ALA A 533 11.26 0.28 17.51
N VAL A 534 10.14 0.85 17.12
CA VAL A 534 10.10 1.93 16.12
C VAL A 534 10.83 3.17 16.66
N ASP A 535 10.52 3.59 17.88
CA ASP A 535 11.14 4.76 18.51
C ASP A 535 12.67 4.58 18.61
N TYR A 536 13.12 3.44 19.11
CA TYR A 536 14.54 3.10 19.24
C TYR A 536 15.26 3.11 17.88
N LEU A 537 14.68 2.47 16.86
CA LEU A 537 15.32 2.34 15.55
C LEU A 537 15.32 3.65 14.74
N LEU A 538 14.36 4.51 14.92
CA LEU A 538 14.33 5.82 14.25
C LEU A 538 15.21 6.86 14.92
N HIS A 539 15.45 6.76 16.23
CA HIS A 539 16.30 7.68 16.97
C HIS A 539 17.80 7.38 16.89
N LEU A 540 18.17 6.22 16.36
CA LEU A 540 19.58 5.83 16.13
C LEU A 540 20.29 6.58 14.98
N LYS A 541 19.73 7.67 14.46
CA LYS A 541 20.31 8.46 13.36
C LYS A 541 21.12 9.64 13.83
#